data_00642681970673fa0772080b65edd950
#
_entry.id   00642681970673fa0772080b65edd950
#
_cell.length_a   1.000
_cell.length_b   1.000
_cell.length_c   1.000
_cell.angle_alpha   90.00
_cell.angle_beta   90.00
_cell.angle_gamma   90.00
#
_symmetry.space_group_name_H-M   'P 1'
#
loop_
_entity.id
_entity.type
_entity.pdbx_description
1 polymer ?
#
loop_
_entity_poly.entity_id
_entity_poly.type
_entity_poly.pdbx_seq_one_letter_code
_entity_poly.pdbx_strand_id
1 'polypeptide(L)'
;MNTIIGLIIIAIGSLGQSSSYVPINKVKNWSWECFWLIQGIFAWLIFPLIGALLAVPSGFSLTELLFSGGDTILKPIGYGVLWGIGGLTFGLSMRYLGIALGQSLALGTCSAFGTLIPALLKGENLFEGNGLILLIGVSIAIAGIAIIGYAGALKSRNMSEEEKK
;
A
#
# COMPACT_ATOMS: atom_id res chain seq x y z
N MET A 1 3.58 -2.11 24.21
CA MET A 1 3.67 -3.32 23.34
C MET A 1 5.14 -3.64 23.14
N ASN A 2 5.55 -4.88 23.33
CA ASN A 2 6.95 -5.26 23.20
C ASN A 2 7.40 -5.08 21.73
N THR A 3 8.53 -4.43 21.48
CA THR A 3 9.05 -4.14 20.12
C THR A 3 9.15 -5.41 19.26
N ILE A 4 9.55 -6.52 19.87
CA ILE A 4 9.65 -7.82 19.16
C ILE A 4 8.29 -8.30 18.67
N ILE A 5 7.25 -8.20 19.49
CA ILE A 5 5.88 -8.57 19.10
C ILE A 5 5.40 -7.68 17.94
N GLY A 6 5.69 -6.39 17.99
CA GLY A 6 5.40 -5.46 16.90
C GLY A 6 6.06 -5.87 15.58
N LEU A 7 7.34 -6.23 15.61
CA LEU A 7 8.09 -6.69 14.43
C LEU A 7 7.53 -8.00 13.87
N ILE A 8 7.14 -8.94 14.73
CA ILE A 8 6.50 -10.20 14.30
C ILE A 8 5.17 -9.93 13.59
N ILE A 9 4.33 -9.07 14.17
CA ILE A 9 3.03 -8.69 13.56
C ILE A 9 3.26 -8.02 12.20
N ILE A 10 4.23 -7.12 12.08
CA ILE A 10 4.59 -6.47 10.82
C ILE A 10 5.06 -7.52 9.79
N ALA A 11 5.90 -8.47 10.19
CA ALA A 11 6.37 -9.53 9.29
C ALA A 11 5.22 -10.40 8.78
N ILE A 12 4.29 -10.82 9.64
CA ILE A 12 3.09 -11.58 9.26
C ILE A 12 2.22 -10.75 8.32
N GLY A 13 1.98 -9.47 8.63
CA GLY A 13 1.22 -8.55 7.77
C GLY A 13 1.86 -8.38 6.39
N SER A 14 3.18 -8.28 6.32
CA SER A 14 3.93 -8.17 5.07
C SER A 14 3.82 -9.43 4.21
N LEU A 15 3.86 -10.62 4.81
CA LEU A 15 3.61 -11.89 4.12
C LEU A 15 2.18 -11.96 3.58
N GLY A 16 1.19 -11.56 4.38
CA GLY A 16 -0.21 -11.47 3.95
C GLY A 16 -0.38 -10.52 2.76
N GLN A 17 0.20 -9.32 2.84
CA GLN A 17 0.17 -8.33 1.77
C GLN A 17 0.82 -8.84 0.49
N SER A 18 1.99 -9.46 0.58
CA SER A 18 2.72 -10.00 -0.59
C SER A 18 1.95 -11.15 -1.25
N SER A 19 1.27 -11.98 -0.47
CA SER A 19 0.51 -13.13 -0.98
C SER A 19 -0.83 -12.73 -1.60
N SER A 20 -1.34 -11.52 -1.37
CA SER A 20 -2.64 -11.06 -1.89
C SER A 20 -2.70 -11.03 -3.44
N TYR A 21 -1.57 -10.91 -4.11
CA TYR A 21 -1.46 -10.92 -5.58
C TYR A 21 -1.21 -12.30 -6.19
N VAL A 22 -0.97 -13.33 -5.38
CA VAL A 22 -0.76 -14.70 -5.89
C VAL A 22 -1.99 -15.22 -6.65
N PRO A 23 -3.23 -14.97 -6.22
CA PRO A 23 -4.42 -15.43 -6.93
C PRO A 23 -4.53 -14.89 -8.35
N ILE A 24 -4.06 -13.67 -8.64
CA ILE A 24 -4.16 -13.07 -9.98
C ILE A 24 -3.45 -13.92 -11.04
N ASN A 25 -2.35 -14.56 -10.68
CA ASN A 25 -1.58 -15.44 -11.57
C ASN A 25 -2.25 -16.80 -11.80
N LYS A 26 -3.23 -17.17 -10.96
CA LYS A 26 -3.94 -18.45 -11.02
C LYS A 26 -5.32 -18.33 -11.65
N VAL A 27 -5.91 -17.15 -11.67
CA VAL A 27 -7.20 -16.92 -12.29
C VAL A 27 -7.00 -16.76 -13.80
N LYS A 28 -7.51 -17.71 -14.56
CA LYS A 28 -7.45 -17.71 -16.03
C LYS A 28 -8.77 -17.14 -16.59
N ASN A 29 -8.68 -16.47 -17.74
CA ASN A 29 -9.84 -15.93 -18.49
C ASN A 29 -10.60 -14.78 -17.78
N TRP A 30 -10.00 -14.14 -16.80
CA TRP A 30 -10.51 -12.90 -16.22
C TRP A 30 -9.74 -11.71 -16.75
N SER A 31 -10.44 -10.63 -17.04
CA SER A 31 -9.75 -9.36 -17.29
C SER A 31 -9.15 -8.84 -15.96
N TRP A 32 -8.07 -8.08 -16.06
CA TRP A 32 -7.43 -7.47 -14.90
C TRP A 32 -8.41 -6.59 -14.10
N GLU A 33 -9.30 -5.88 -14.81
CA GLU A 33 -10.32 -5.02 -14.21
C GLU A 33 -11.32 -5.79 -13.35
N CYS A 34 -11.78 -6.95 -13.81
CA CYS A 34 -12.68 -7.81 -13.04
C CYS A 34 -12.03 -8.31 -11.76
N PHE A 35 -10.77 -8.75 -11.84
CA PHE A 35 -10.02 -9.16 -10.67
C PHE A 35 -9.85 -8.01 -9.68
N TRP A 36 -9.44 -6.83 -10.17
CA TRP A 36 -9.22 -5.64 -9.36
C TRP A 36 -10.49 -5.16 -8.67
N LEU A 37 -11.62 -5.20 -9.38
CA LEU A 37 -12.92 -4.83 -8.82
C LEU A 37 -13.33 -5.76 -7.68
N ILE A 38 -13.24 -7.07 -7.89
CA ILE A 38 -13.62 -8.07 -6.88
C ILE A 38 -12.68 -7.97 -5.67
N GLN A 39 -11.38 -7.90 -5.89
CA GLN A 39 -10.42 -7.68 -4.81
C GLN A 39 -10.74 -6.40 -4.04
N GLY A 40 -11.06 -5.32 -4.73
CA GLY A 40 -11.42 -4.04 -4.12
C GLY A 40 -12.67 -4.11 -3.25
N ILE A 41 -13.71 -4.80 -3.70
CA ILE A 41 -14.94 -5.02 -2.91
C ILE A 41 -14.62 -5.71 -1.59
N PHE A 42 -13.84 -6.79 -1.62
CA PHE A 42 -13.47 -7.50 -0.40
C PHE A 42 -12.51 -6.70 0.47
N ALA A 43 -11.43 -6.18 -0.10
CA ALA A 43 -10.36 -5.53 0.66
C ALA A 43 -10.75 -4.15 1.22
N TRP A 44 -11.60 -3.40 0.51
CA TRP A 44 -11.89 -2.00 0.85
C TRP A 44 -13.30 -1.75 1.36
N LEU A 45 -14.22 -2.69 1.17
CA LEU A 45 -15.60 -2.57 1.69
C LEU A 45 -15.90 -3.65 2.74
N ILE A 46 -15.80 -4.93 2.36
CA ILE A 46 -16.29 -6.02 3.22
C ILE A 46 -15.41 -6.19 4.45
N PHE A 47 -14.10 -6.40 4.30
CA PHE A 47 -13.21 -6.64 5.44
C PHE A 47 -13.07 -5.43 6.36
N PRO A 48 -12.94 -4.16 5.91
CA PRO A 48 -12.95 -3.01 6.80
C PRO A 48 -14.27 -2.85 7.55
N LEU A 49 -15.41 -3.11 6.89
CA LEU A 49 -16.71 -3.05 7.55
C LEU A 49 -16.84 -4.11 8.66
N ILE A 50 -16.44 -5.36 8.37
CA ILE A 50 -16.42 -6.42 9.38
C ILE A 50 -15.48 -6.04 10.53
N GLY A 51 -14.27 -5.56 10.22
CA GLY A 51 -13.31 -5.10 11.22
C GLY A 51 -13.85 -3.97 12.09
N ALA A 52 -14.52 -3.00 11.47
CA ALA A 52 -15.17 -1.90 12.20
C ALA A 52 -16.28 -2.41 13.12
N LEU A 53 -17.15 -3.31 12.65
CA LEU A 53 -18.23 -3.90 13.46
C LEU A 53 -17.69 -4.69 14.67
N LEU A 54 -16.58 -5.43 14.48
CA LEU A 54 -15.93 -6.18 15.55
C LEU A 54 -15.21 -5.27 16.56
N ALA A 55 -14.78 -4.09 16.14
CA ALA A 55 -14.05 -3.13 16.98
C ALA A 55 -14.99 -2.18 17.77
N VAL A 56 -16.29 -2.17 17.48
CA VAL A 56 -17.26 -1.33 18.20
C VAL A 56 -17.34 -1.74 19.67
N PRO A 57 -17.13 -0.81 20.64
CA PRO A 57 -17.27 -1.14 22.06
C PRO A 57 -18.71 -1.53 22.42
N SER A 58 -18.86 -2.38 23.44
CA SER A 58 -20.17 -2.77 23.95
C SER A 58 -21.00 -1.55 24.38
N GLY A 59 -22.23 -1.46 23.91
CA GLY A 59 -23.16 -0.37 24.23
C GLY A 59 -23.18 0.78 23.21
N PHE A 60 -22.37 0.72 22.15
CA PHE A 60 -22.41 1.69 21.06
C PHE A 60 -22.80 1.00 19.75
N SER A 61 -23.42 1.76 18.83
CA SER A 61 -23.61 1.33 17.45
C SER A 61 -22.51 1.93 16.55
N LEU A 62 -22.19 1.23 15.44
CA LEU A 62 -21.22 1.75 14.47
C LEU A 62 -21.66 3.10 13.90
N THR A 63 -22.96 3.27 13.66
CA THR A 63 -23.56 4.52 13.17
C THR A 63 -23.40 5.67 14.17
N GLU A 64 -23.65 5.43 15.45
CA GLU A 64 -23.43 6.44 16.48
C GLU A 64 -21.98 6.89 16.55
N LEU A 65 -21.02 5.95 16.51
CA LEU A 65 -19.60 6.27 16.51
C LEU A 65 -19.18 7.06 15.27
N LEU A 66 -19.66 6.68 14.09
CA LEU A 66 -19.35 7.37 12.84
C LEU A 66 -19.90 8.80 12.83
N PHE A 67 -21.13 9.02 13.32
CA PHE A 67 -21.77 10.33 13.26
C PHE A 67 -21.57 11.19 14.51
N SER A 68 -21.01 10.65 15.59
CA SER A 68 -20.68 11.44 16.80
C SER A 68 -19.57 12.47 16.58
N GLY A 69 -18.74 12.28 15.55
CA GLY A 69 -17.59 13.14 15.26
C GLY A 69 -17.91 14.46 14.55
N GLY A 70 -19.17 14.72 14.14
CA GLY A 70 -19.55 15.93 13.42
C GLY A 70 -18.68 16.20 12.20
N ASP A 71 -18.17 17.43 12.06
CA ASP A 71 -17.31 17.84 10.93
C ASP A 71 -15.96 17.08 10.84
N THR A 72 -15.57 16.37 11.89
CA THR A 72 -14.34 15.58 11.92
C THR A 72 -14.38 14.43 10.90
N ILE A 73 -15.56 13.98 10.49
CA ILE A 73 -15.75 12.90 9.49
C ILE A 73 -15.33 13.33 8.08
N LEU A 74 -15.46 14.61 7.75
CA LEU A 74 -15.15 15.11 6.40
C LEU A 74 -13.68 14.93 6.03
N LYS A 75 -12.77 15.06 7.01
CA LYS A 75 -11.33 14.87 6.78
C LYS A 75 -10.97 13.44 6.38
N PRO A 76 -11.36 12.38 7.12
CA PRO A 76 -11.15 10.99 6.71
C PRO A 76 -11.77 10.67 5.34
N ILE A 77 -12.96 11.20 5.03
CA ILE A 77 -13.60 11.01 3.72
C ILE A 77 -12.73 11.63 2.61
N GLY A 78 -12.28 12.88 2.79
CA GLY A 78 -11.41 13.57 1.84
C GLY A 78 -10.10 12.79 1.60
N TYR A 79 -9.44 12.33 2.66
CA TYR A 79 -8.25 11.48 2.54
C TYR A 79 -8.55 10.14 1.88
N GLY A 80 -9.72 9.55 2.14
CA GLY A 80 -10.17 8.33 1.48
C GLY A 80 -10.33 8.49 -0.03
N VAL A 81 -10.90 9.61 -0.49
CA VAL A 81 -11.01 9.94 -1.93
C VAL A 81 -9.61 10.07 -2.57
N LEU A 82 -8.70 10.80 -1.93
CA LEU A 82 -7.33 10.95 -2.41
C LEU A 82 -6.60 9.59 -2.46
N TRP A 83 -6.79 8.76 -1.44
CA TRP A 83 -6.24 7.40 -1.41
C TRP A 83 -6.82 6.52 -2.53
N GLY A 84 -8.11 6.65 -2.84
CA GLY A 84 -8.78 5.95 -3.94
C GLY A 84 -8.17 6.31 -5.31
N ILE A 85 -7.89 7.59 -5.55
CA ILE A 85 -7.18 8.05 -6.77
C ILE A 85 -5.78 7.43 -6.83
N GLY A 86 -5.05 7.43 -5.70
CA GLY A 86 -3.74 6.78 -5.59
C GLY A 86 -3.82 5.27 -5.84
N GLY A 87 -4.87 4.59 -5.35
CA GLY A 87 -5.11 3.18 -5.57
C GLY A 87 -5.36 2.82 -7.04
N LEU A 88 -6.08 3.67 -7.77
CA LEU A 88 -6.27 3.51 -9.22
C LEU A 88 -4.95 3.65 -9.99
N THR A 89 -4.15 4.65 -9.70
CA THR A 89 -2.83 4.84 -10.33
C THR A 89 -1.87 3.71 -9.98
N PHE A 90 -1.90 3.21 -8.74
CA PHE A 90 -1.17 2.02 -8.31
C PHE A 90 -1.58 0.79 -9.12
N GLY A 91 -2.87 0.54 -9.27
CA GLY A 91 -3.39 -0.56 -10.07
C GLY A 91 -2.98 -0.46 -11.55
N LEU A 92 -3.07 0.73 -12.14
CA LEU A 92 -2.63 0.98 -13.51
C LEU A 92 -1.11 0.76 -13.67
N SER A 93 -0.29 1.13 -12.68
CA SER A 93 1.15 0.87 -12.73
C SER A 93 1.47 -0.62 -12.84
N MET A 94 0.76 -1.46 -12.11
CA MET A 94 0.91 -2.93 -12.19
C MET A 94 0.44 -3.48 -13.54
N ARG A 95 -0.63 -2.90 -14.10
CA ARG A 95 -1.13 -3.31 -15.41
C ARG A 95 -0.14 -3.01 -16.54
N TYR A 96 0.43 -1.80 -16.55
CA TYR A 96 1.29 -1.35 -17.66
C TYR A 96 2.74 -1.77 -17.52
N LEU A 97 3.27 -1.83 -16.30
CA LEU A 97 4.68 -2.14 -16.03
C LEU A 97 4.88 -3.59 -15.57
N GLY A 98 3.81 -4.33 -15.35
CA GLY A 98 3.84 -5.64 -14.72
C GLY A 98 3.89 -5.54 -13.19
N ILE A 99 3.51 -6.63 -12.51
CA ILE A 99 3.33 -6.65 -11.06
C ILE A 99 4.63 -6.29 -10.33
N ALA A 100 5.76 -6.89 -10.71
CA ALA A 100 7.02 -6.69 -10.00
C ALA A 100 7.54 -5.26 -10.11
N LEU A 101 7.58 -4.70 -11.32
CA LEU A 101 8.11 -3.35 -11.57
C LEU A 101 7.12 -2.28 -11.08
N GLY A 102 5.83 -2.43 -11.41
CA GLY A 102 4.80 -1.48 -11.01
C GLY A 102 4.66 -1.37 -9.49
N GLN A 103 4.64 -2.51 -8.80
CA GLN A 103 4.55 -2.55 -7.34
C GLN A 103 5.81 -1.97 -6.68
N SER A 104 7.00 -2.30 -7.17
CA SER A 104 8.26 -1.77 -6.62
C SER A 104 8.34 -0.25 -6.75
N LEU A 105 8.03 0.30 -7.93
CA LEU A 105 8.04 1.74 -8.15
C LEU A 105 6.99 2.45 -7.30
N ALA A 106 5.76 1.96 -7.30
CA ALA A 106 4.67 2.61 -6.58
C ALA A 106 4.88 2.56 -5.05
N LEU A 107 5.17 1.39 -4.47
CA LEU A 107 5.41 1.26 -3.03
C LEU A 107 6.67 2.00 -2.59
N GLY A 108 7.69 1.99 -3.41
CA GLY A 108 8.93 2.67 -3.11
C GLY A 108 8.83 4.18 -3.10
N THR A 109 8.18 4.74 -4.10
CA THR A 109 7.91 6.18 -4.13
C THR A 109 6.98 6.59 -2.98
N CYS A 110 5.92 5.83 -2.71
CA CYS A 110 5.04 6.07 -1.56
C CYS A 110 5.80 6.00 -0.23
N SER A 111 6.69 5.04 -0.04
CA SER A 111 7.50 4.92 1.17
C SER A 111 8.45 6.11 1.33
N ALA A 112 9.17 6.47 0.28
CA ALA A 112 10.12 7.59 0.31
C ALA A 112 9.42 8.92 0.60
N PHE A 113 8.41 9.27 -0.18
CA PHE A 113 7.68 10.54 -0.01
C PHE A 113 6.84 10.55 1.27
N GLY A 114 6.19 9.44 1.59
CA GLY A 114 5.39 9.31 2.82
C GLY A 114 6.22 9.42 4.10
N THR A 115 7.50 9.15 4.04
CA THR A 115 8.42 9.30 5.16
C THR A 115 9.07 10.69 5.20
N LEU A 116 9.56 11.17 4.05
CA LEU A 116 10.30 12.44 4.00
C LEU A 116 9.42 13.67 4.12
N ILE A 117 8.26 13.69 3.44
CA ILE A 117 7.38 14.88 3.45
C ILE A 117 6.90 15.23 4.86
N PRO A 118 6.38 14.31 5.69
CA PRO A 118 5.98 14.64 7.05
C PRO A 118 7.14 15.10 7.93
N ALA A 119 8.33 14.53 7.77
CA ALA A 119 9.52 14.94 8.51
C ALA A 119 9.92 16.38 8.17
N LEU A 120 9.94 16.72 6.88
CA LEU A 120 10.22 18.09 6.41
C LEU A 120 9.16 19.08 6.87
N LEU A 121 7.86 18.72 6.82
CA LEU A 121 6.77 19.59 7.28
C LEU A 121 6.81 19.87 8.78
N LYS A 122 7.34 18.93 9.58
CA LYS A 122 7.56 19.10 11.00
C LYS A 122 8.83 19.90 11.33
N GLY A 123 9.63 20.26 10.32
CA GLY A 123 10.88 20.98 10.50
C GLY A 123 12.02 20.12 11.08
N GLU A 124 11.93 18.79 10.92
CA GLU A 124 13.00 17.90 11.38
C GLU A 124 14.27 18.12 10.53
N ASN A 125 15.43 18.25 11.23
CA ASN A 125 16.70 18.33 10.53
C ASN A 125 17.11 16.93 10.05
N LEU A 126 17.02 16.70 8.73
CA LEU A 126 17.33 15.42 8.12
C LEU A 126 18.82 15.07 8.10
N PHE A 127 19.69 16.01 8.46
CA PHE A 127 21.14 15.81 8.44
C PHE A 127 21.73 15.58 9.82
N GLU A 128 20.91 15.58 10.87
CA GLU A 128 21.35 15.41 12.27
C GLU A 128 20.46 14.41 13.03
N GLY A 129 21.05 13.72 13.98
CA GLY A 129 20.34 12.87 14.92
C GLY A 129 19.46 11.82 14.26
N ASN A 130 18.19 11.75 14.68
CA ASN A 130 17.21 10.80 14.15
C ASN A 130 16.84 11.06 12.69
N GLY A 131 16.93 12.31 12.23
CA GLY A 131 16.67 12.66 10.83
C GLY A 131 17.70 12.04 9.88
N LEU A 132 18.98 11.98 10.29
CA LEU A 132 20.02 11.33 9.50
C LEU A 132 19.77 9.82 9.35
N ILE A 133 19.34 9.15 10.41
CA ILE A 133 18.99 7.73 10.38
C ILE A 133 17.84 7.49 9.41
N LEU A 134 16.82 8.34 9.46
CA LEU A 134 15.67 8.30 8.56
C LEU A 134 16.07 8.51 7.11
N LEU A 135 16.93 9.50 6.81
CA LEU A 135 17.45 9.79 5.48
C LEU A 135 18.25 8.61 4.91
N ILE A 136 19.12 8.00 5.73
CA ILE A 136 19.90 6.81 5.35
C ILE A 136 18.95 5.64 5.04
N GLY A 137 17.97 5.38 5.93
CA GLY A 137 16.99 4.31 5.72
C GLY A 137 16.20 4.45 4.42
N VAL A 138 15.70 5.66 4.14
CA VAL A 138 14.98 5.95 2.88
C VAL A 138 15.91 5.80 1.66
N SER A 139 17.16 6.24 1.76
CA SER A 139 18.14 6.11 0.68
C SER A 139 18.44 4.64 0.35
N ILE A 140 18.59 3.79 1.36
CA ILE A 140 18.77 2.34 1.20
C ILE A 140 17.52 1.71 0.57
N ALA A 141 16.33 2.11 1.00
CA ALA A 141 15.08 1.63 0.43
C ALA A 141 14.97 2.01 -1.05
N ILE A 142 15.25 3.27 -1.42
CA ILE A 142 15.23 3.73 -2.82
C ILE A 142 16.26 2.94 -3.67
N ALA A 143 17.46 2.70 -3.15
CA ALA A 143 18.47 1.89 -3.85
C ALA A 143 17.98 0.46 -4.08
N GLY A 144 17.37 -0.17 -3.07
CA GLY A 144 16.76 -1.50 -3.21
C GLY A 144 15.66 -1.55 -4.26
N ILE A 145 14.79 -0.55 -4.29
CA ILE A 145 13.72 -0.43 -5.30
C ILE A 145 14.29 -0.25 -6.70
N ALA A 146 15.34 0.57 -6.85
CA ALA A 146 16.00 0.76 -8.13
C ALA A 146 16.60 -0.56 -8.66
N ILE A 147 17.19 -1.37 -7.79
CA ILE A 147 17.72 -2.70 -8.16
C ILE A 147 16.59 -3.65 -8.60
N ILE A 148 15.49 -3.71 -7.83
CA ILE A 148 14.31 -4.54 -8.17
C ILE A 148 13.69 -4.05 -9.48
N GLY A 149 13.54 -2.74 -9.64
CA GLY A 149 13.02 -2.12 -10.86
C GLY A 149 13.89 -2.45 -12.09
N TYR A 150 15.21 -2.35 -11.95
CA TYR A 150 16.16 -2.72 -13.01
C TYR A 150 16.06 -4.21 -13.37
N ALA A 151 16.02 -5.09 -12.38
CA ALA A 151 15.85 -6.53 -12.60
C ALA A 151 14.51 -6.85 -13.28
N GLY A 152 13.42 -6.17 -12.90
CA GLY A 152 12.12 -6.28 -13.55
C GLY A 152 12.13 -5.81 -15.00
N ALA A 153 12.80 -4.70 -15.29
CA ALA A 153 12.96 -4.18 -16.65
C ALA A 153 13.78 -5.13 -17.53
N LEU A 154 14.87 -5.69 -17.01
CA LEU A 154 15.66 -6.70 -17.73
C LEU A 154 14.84 -7.94 -18.04
N LYS A 155 14.08 -8.45 -17.08
CA LYS A 155 13.18 -9.59 -17.30
C LYS A 155 12.18 -9.27 -18.41
N SER A 156 11.50 -8.13 -18.36
CA SER A 156 10.53 -7.73 -19.37
C SER A 156 11.12 -7.61 -20.78
N ARG A 157 12.37 -7.16 -20.90
CA ARG A 157 13.06 -7.11 -22.20
C ARG A 157 13.38 -8.46 -22.78
N ASN A 158 13.63 -9.46 -21.94
CA ASN A 158 14.01 -10.82 -22.34
C ASN A 158 12.81 -11.76 -22.51
N MET A 159 11.59 -11.31 -22.17
CA MET A 159 10.37 -12.09 -22.37
C MET A 159 9.94 -12.01 -23.84
N SER A 160 9.49 -13.15 -24.39
CA SER A 160 8.86 -13.24 -25.71
C SER A 160 7.51 -12.47 -25.72
N GLU A 161 7.05 -12.11 -26.93
CA GLU A 161 5.75 -11.42 -27.07
C GLU A 161 4.56 -12.29 -26.58
N GLU A 162 4.71 -13.62 -26.56
CA GLU A 162 3.71 -14.54 -26.02
C GLU A 162 3.68 -14.54 -24.47
N GLU A 163 4.81 -14.30 -23.83
CA GLU A 163 4.93 -14.24 -22.36
C GLU A 163 4.54 -12.86 -21.78
N LYS A 164 4.39 -11.85 -22.63
CA LYS A 164 3.96 -10.49 -22.23
C LYS A 164 2.45 -10.33 -22.19
N LYS A 165 1.71 -11.26 -22.76
CA LYS A 165 0.22 -11.28 -22.76
C LYS A 165 -0.31 -11.95 -21.51
#